data_3bee9024b8483122899faccbee473f29
#
_entry.id   3bee9024b8483122899faccbee473f29
#
_cell.length_a   1.000
_cell.length_b   1.000
_cell.length_c   1.000
_cell.angle_alpha   90.00
_cell.angle_beta   90.00
_cell.angle_gamma   90.00
#
_symmetry.space_group_name_H-M   'P 1'
#
loop_
_entity.id
_entity.type
_entity.pdbx_description
1 polymer ?
#
loop_
_entity_poly.entity_id
_entity_poly.type
_entity_poly.pdbx_seq_one_letter_code
_entity_poly.pdbx_strand_id
1 'polypeptide(L)' 'MRLDKYLKVSRIIKRRTVANEACDAGRVAVNGKVARASYDVKVGDVLTITLGQRPITAKVLAVNEFAGKDDAKLMYEIVE' A
#
# COMPACT_ATOMS: atom_id res chain seq x y z
N MET A 1 -5.42 -7.93 -5.91
CA MET A 1 -4.47 -8.20 -4.80
C MET A 1 -4.95 -7.50 -3.54
N ARG A 2 -4.92 -8.17 -2.41
CA ARG A 2 -5.27 -7.56 -1.13
C ARG A 2 -4.32 -6.41 -0.80
N LEU A 3 -4.86 -5.37 -0.18
CA LEU A 3 -4.11 -4.17 0.20
C LEU A 3 -2.92 -4.49 1.12
N ASP A 4 -3.12 -5.34 2.13
CA ASP A 4 -2.04 -5.74 3.04
C ASP A 4 -0.90 -6.45 2.31
N LYS A 5 -1.24 -7.34 1.37
CA LYS A 5 -0.24 -8.00 0.54
C LYS A 5 0.48 -7.01 -0.37
N TYR A 6 -0.24 -6.10 -0.99
CA TYR A 6 0.34 -5.07 -1.85
C TYR A 6 1.37 -4.22 -1.10
N LEU A 7 1.02 -3.77 0.10
CA LEU A 7 1.92 -2.96 0.93
C LEU A 7 3.21 -3.71 1.25
N LYS A 8 3.13 -5.02 1.49
CA LYS A 8 4.31 -5.85 1.76
C LYS A 8 5.12 -6.11 0.50
N VAL A 9 4.48 -6.49 -0.60
CA VAL A 9 5.17 -6.83 -1.85
C VAL A 9 5.85 -5.61 -2.45
N SER A 10 5.19 -4.45 -2.40
CA SER A 10 5.76 -3.17 -2.86
C SER A 10 6.85 -2.63 -1.92
N ARG A 11 7.04 -3.26 -0.76
CA ARG A 11 8.02 -2.87 0.26
C ARG A 11 7.75 -1.52 0.91
N ILE A 12 6.55 -0.99 0.76
CA ILE A 12 6.12 0.21 1.51
C ILE A 12 6.11 -0.14 3.00
N ILE A 13 5.61 -1.34 3.34
CA ILE A 13 5.65 -1.88 4.70
C ILE A 13 6.38 -3.22 4.65
N LYS A 14 7.39 -3.41 5.50
CA LYS A 14 8.25 -4.59 5.46
C LYS A 14 7.54 -5.90 5.82
N ARG A 15 6.56 -5.85 6.71
CA ARG A 15 5.86 -7.04 7.23
C ARG A 15 4.38 -6.97 6.92
N ARG A 16 3.83 -8.08 6.41
CA ARG A 16 2.41 -8.14 6.08
C ARG A 16 1.51 -8.01 7.31
N THR A 17 1.95 -8.53 8.46
CA THR A 17 1.21 -8.39 9.72
C THR A 17 1.07 -6.91 10.11
N VAL A 18 2.14 -6.14 9.97
CA VAL A 18 2.13 -4.70 10.25
C VAL A 18 1.20 -4.00 9.24
N ALA A 19 1.25 -4.38 7.98
CA ALA A 19 0.35 -3.81 6.95
C ALA A 19 -1.11 -4.10 7.28
N ASN A 20 -1.42 -5.34 7.68
CA ASN A 20 -2.77 -5.72 8.07
C ASN A 20 -3.27 -4.90 9.25
N GLU A 21 -2.45 -4.78 10.29
CA GLU A 21 -2.80 -4.00 11.48
C GLU A 21 -3.00 -2.51 11.15
N ALA A 22 -2.15 -1.95 10.30
CA ALA A 22 -2.28 -0.55 9.89
C ALA A 22 -3.60 -0.31 9.16
N CYS A 23 -3.99 -1.20 8.25
CA CYS A 23 -5.25 -1.12 7.54
C CYS A 23 -6.43 -1.18 8.51
N ASP A 24 -6.42 -2.17 9.41
CA ASP A 24 -7.52 -2.39 10.35
C ASP A 24 -7.60 -1.28 11.40
N ALA A 25 -6.49 -0.60 11.67
CA ALA A 25 -6.45 0.56 12.57
C ALA A 25 -6.90 1.87 11.88
N GLY A 26 -7.28 1.82 10.61
CA GLY A 26 -7.73 3.00 9.88
C GLY A 26 -6.61 3.91 9.42
N ARG A 27 -5.39 3.42 9.35
CA ARG A 27 -4.20 4.21 8.97
C ARG A 27 -3.90 4.18 7.48
N VAL A 28 -4.62 3.40 6.72
CA VAL A 28 -4.44 3.31 5.27
C VAL A 28 -5.74 3.68 4.59
N ALA A 29 -5.66 4.67 3.70
CA ALA A 29 -6.79 5.10 2.89
C ALA A 29 -6.50 4.83 1.43
N VAL A 30 -7.54 4.56 0.66
CA VAL A 30 -7.47 4.39 -0.79
C VAL A 30 -8.41 5.40 -1.42
N ASN A 31 -7.87 6.25 -2.29
CA ASN A 31 -8.65 7.30 -2.97
C ASN A 31 -9.43 8.18 -1.97
N GLY A 32 -8.78 8.46 -0.82
CA GLY A 32 -9.35 9.33 0.21
C GLY A 32 -10.28 8.65 1.21
N LYS A 33 -10.49 7.33 1.11
CA LYS A 33 -11.35 6.57 2.02
C LYS A 33 -10.55 5.50 2.75
N VAL A 34 -10.76 5.37 4.05
CA VAL A 34 -10.14 4.30 4.83
C VAL A 34 -10.55 2.95 4.24
N ALA A 35 -9.57 2.09 4.01
CA ALA A 35 -9.78 0.77 3.43
C ALA A 35 -9.28 -0.31 4.36
N ARG A 36 -9.92 -1.48 4.28
CA ARG A 36 -9.52 -2.66 5.05
C ARG A 36 -8.36 -3.37 4.38
N ALA A 37 -7.68 -4.24 5.14
CA ALA A 37 -6.59 -5.06 4.63
C ALA A 37 -7.00 -5.93 3.43
N SER A 38 -8.26 -6.32 3.36
CA SER A 38 -8.80 -7.15 2.27
C SER A 38 -9.19 -6.37 1.02
N TYR A 39 -9.07 -5.05 1.01
CA TYR A 39 -9.39 -4.24 -0.15
C TYR A 39 -8.58 -4.70 -1.37
N ASP A 40 -9.23 -4.79 -2.52
CA ASP A 40 -8.61 -5.23 -3.77
C ASP A 40 -7.98 -4.04 -4.49
N VAL A 41 -6.64 -3.95 -4.41
CA VAL A 41 -5.87 -2.84 -4.99
C VAL A 41 -5.85 -2.93 -6.51
N LYS A 42 -6.02 -1.79 -7.16
CA LYS A 42 -6.00 -1.67 -8.63
C LYS A 42 -5.04 -0.60 -9.08
N VAL A 43 -4.50 -0.77 -10.28
CA VAL A 43 -3.67 0.25 -10.92
C VAL A 43 -4.46 1.57 -10.98
N GLY A 44 -3.79 2.65 -10.59
CA GLY A 44 -4.40 3.97 -10.54
C GLY A 44 -4.92 4.37 -9.16
N ASP A 45 -5.05 3.42 -8.23
CA ASP A 45 -5.43 3.74 -6.86
C ASP A 45 -4.37 4.61 -6.20
N VAL A 46 -4.82 5.58 -5.40
CA VAL A 46 -3.94 6.44 -4.62
C VAL A 46 -4.05 6.03 -3.16
N LEU A 47 -2.94 5.53 -2.61
CA LEU A 47 -2.88 5.07 -1.23
C LEU A 47 -2.30 6.15 -0.34
N THR A 48 -2.94 6.38 0.80
CA THR A 48 -2.38 7.24 1.86
C THR A 48 -2.12 6.37 3.07
N ILE A 49 -0.85 6.24 3.45
CA ILE A 49 -0.41 5.39 4.55
C ILE A 49 0.15 6.27 5.64
N THR A 50 -0.48 6.23 6.82
CA THR A 50 -0.03 7.02 7.96
C THR A 50 0.66 6.10 8.97
N LEU A 51 1.98 6.02 8.88
CA LEU A 51 2.82 5.30 9.81
C LEU A 51 3.70 6.31 10.53
N GLY A 52 3.33 6.68 11.73
CA GLY A 52 4.01 7.73 12.48
C GLY A 52 3.37 9.09 12.25
N GLN A 53 4.19 10.15 12.20
CA GLN A 53 3.69 11.52 12.16
C GLN A 53 3.35 12.05 10.77
N ARG A 54 3.89 11.44 9.71
CA ARG A 54 3.70 11.92 8.34
C ARG A 54 3.04 10.86 7.48
N PRO A 55 1.96 11.20 6.78
CA PRO A 55 1.38 10.29 5.81
C PRO A 55 2.26 10.22 4.55
N ILE A 56 2.29 9.03 3.96
CA ILE A 56 2.92 8.80 2.66
C ILE A 56 1.80 8.59 1.66
N THR A 57 1.83 9.33 0.56
CA THR A 57 0.86 9.15 -0.52
C THR A 57 1.56 8.50 -1.70
N ALA A 58 1.03 7.36 -2.15
CA ALA A 58 1.61 6.59 -3.24
C ALA A 58 0.54 6.21 -4.25
N LYS A 59 0.85 6.43 -5.52
CA LYS A 59 -0.03 6.00 -6.62
C LYS A 59 0.37 4.61 -7.08
N VAL A 60 -0.59 3.72 -7.23
CA VAL A 60 -0.36 2.35 -7.69
C VAL A 60 -0.11 2.37 -9.20
N LEU A 61 1.07 1.92 -9.62
CA LEU A 61 1.47 1.84 -11.03
C LEU A 61 1.34 0.42 -11.58
N ALA A 62 1.55 -0.58 -10.74
CA ALA A 62 1.47 -1.99 -11.13
C ALA A 62 1.04 -2.83 -9.94
N VAL A 63 0.36 -3.95 -10.22
CA VAL A 63 -0.06 -4.91 -9.21
C VAL A 63 0.55 -6.26 -9.59
N ASN A 64 1.68 -6.61 -8.94
CA ASN A 64 2.40 -7.87 -9.17
C ASN A 64 2.41 -8.68 -7.88
N GLU A 65 1.98 -9.92 -7.94
CA GLU A 65 1.95 -10.79 -6.77
C GLU A 65 3.33 -11.17 -6.26
N PHE A 66 4.30 -11.22 -7.17
CA PHE A 66 5.68 -11.56 -6.85
C PHE A 66 6.59 -10.50 -7.46
N ALA A 67 7.13 -9.64 -6.61
CA ALA A 67 8.04 -8.59 -7.04
C ALA A 67 9.35 -8.71 -6.25
N GLY A 68 10.46 -8.75 -6.97
CA GLY A 68 11.77 -8.63 -6.37
C GLY A 68 12.02 -7.19 -5.91
N LYS A 69 13.20 -6.96 -5.31
CA LYS A 69 13.55 -5.64 -4.76
C LYS A 69 13.45 -4.52 -5.80
N ASP A 70 13.91 -4.76 -7.01
CA ASP A 70 13.89 -3.75 -8.07
C ASP A 70 12.49 -3.57 -8.65
N ASP A 71 11.74 -4.65 -8.79
CA ASP A 71 10.37 -4.59 -9.32
C ASP A 71 9.42 -3.91 -8.35
N ALA A 72 9.66 -4.05 -7.03
CA ALA A 72 8.84 -3.42 -6.03
C ALA A 72 8.82 -1.89 -6.17
N LYS A 73 9.94 -1.29 -6.55
CA LYS A 73 10.05 0.15 -6.76
C LYS A 73 9.21 0.64 -7.95
N LEU A 74 8.91 -0.25 -8.89
CA LEU A 74 8.12 0.08 -10.07
C LEU A 74 6.61 -0.09 -9.85
N MET A 75 6.22 -0.60 -8.68
CA MET A 75 4.81 -0.83 -8.38
C MET A 75 4.08 0.43 -7.94
N TYR A 76 4.79 1.43 -7.47
CA TYR A 76 4.17 2.66 -6.99
C TYR A 76 5.05 3.89 -7.26
N GLU A 77 4.42 5.05 -7.19
CA GLU A 77 5.05 6.35 -7.32
C GLU A 77 4.62 7.20 -6.14
N ILE A 78 5.59 7.84 -5.46
CA ILE A 78 5.27 8.76 -4.38
C ILE A 78 4.68 10.03 -4.98
N VAL A 79 3.52 10.43 -4.45
CA VAL A 79 2.78 11.61 -4.88
C VAL A 79 2.83 12.62 -3.74
N GLU A 80 3.28 13.81 -4.05
CA GLU A 80 3.33 14.91 -3.07
C GLU A 80 2.18 15.88 -3.27
#